data_c13486b4f65d869f8bb692aafce4ce74
#
_entry.id   c13486b4f65d869f8bb692aafce4ce74
#
_cell.length_a   1.000
_cell.length_b   1.000
_cell.length_c   1.000
_cell.angle_alpha   90.00
_cell.angle_beta   90.00
_cell.angle_gamma   90.00
#
_symmetry.space_group_name_H-M   'P 1'
#
loop_
_entity.id
_entity.type
_entity.pdbx_description
1 polymer ?
#
loop_
_entity_poly.entity_id
_entity_poly.type
_entity_poly.pdbx_seq_one_letter_code
_entity_poly.pdbx_strand_id
1 'polypeptide(L)'
;LRDLDQILDDNSTNAAGVLKRAQNAGLITCVDLVSIHHSEFSRILESAAPFLDFLISNEIEAAQATGSKVDPETLTNAETLTQMAQGMLDLGVRKAVIIHCVERVVWVEANGDTFVIEIEALRPEEIASNLGAGDAFCAGLLYGIHENRGPEHSIQLGKAVAQASLKGLTATSAISATAIKSLR
;
A
#
# COMPACT_ATOMS: atom_id res chain seq x y z
N LEU A 1 -2.96 4.30 17.53
CA LEU A 1 -3.89 4.16 16.40
C LEU A 1 -5.30 3.76 16.83
N ARG A 2 -5.48 3.17 18.05
CA ARG A 2 -6.80 2.81 18.60
C ARG A 2 -7.84 3.94 18.50
N ASP A 3 -7.42 5.19 18.69
CA ASP A 3 -8.35 6.33 18.66
C ASP A 3 -8.78 6.69 17.22
N LEU A 4 -7.94 6.42 16.21
CA LEU A 4 -8.27 6.67 14.81
C LEU A 4 -9.23 5.62 14.26
N ASP A 5 -9.13 4.37 14.71
CA ASP A 5 -9.94 3.25 14.25
C ASP A 5 -11.28 3.14 14.98
N GLN A 6 -11.53 4.00 15.97
CA GLN A 6 -12.76 4.00 16.72
C GLN A 6 -13.96 4.30 15.80
N ILE A 7 -14.91 3.37 15.77
CA ILE A 7 -16.17 3.55 15.07
C ILE A 7 -17.10 4.42 15.93
N LEU A 8 -17.62 5.46 15.32
CA LEU A 8 -18.51 6.43 15.93
C LEU A 8 -20.00 6.02 15.74
N ASP A 9 -20.92 6.71 16.41
CA ASP A 9 -22.35 6.42 16.37
C ASP A 9 -22.97 6.51 14.98
N ASP A 10 -22.39 7.33 14.09
CA ASP A 10 -22.79 7.48 12.69
C ASP A 10 -22.11 6.49 11.73
N ASN A 11 -21.44 5.46 12.27
CA ASN A 11 -20.64 4.48 11.53
C ASN A 11 -19.39 5.04 10.82
N SER A 12 -19.03 6.29 11.02
CA SER A 12 -17.75 6.83 10.59
C SER A 12 -16.64 6.44 11.56
N THR A 13 -15.39 6.79 11.21
CA THR A 13 -14.24 6.66 12.10
C THR A 13 -13.52 7.99 12.29
N ASN A 14 -12.75 8.11 13.36
CA ASN A 14 -11.88 9.27 13.55
C ASN A 14 -10.86 9.40 12.38
N ALA A 15 -10.36 8.28 11.83
CA ALA A 15 -9.52 8.27 10.64
C ALA A 15 -10.23 8.88 9.43
N ALA A 16 -11.46 8.47 9.15
CA ALA A 16 -12.29 9.07 8.08
C ALA A 16 -12.46 10.58 8.26
N GLY A 17 -12.68 11.01 9.50
CA GLY A 17 -12.79 12.44 9.84
C GLY A 17 -11.50 13.23 9.57
N VAL A 18 -10.32 12.65 9.84
CA VAL A 18 -9.02 13.25 9.53
C VAL A 18 -8.81 13.34 8.02
N LEU A 19 -9.05 12.23 7.31
CA LEU A 19 -8.89 12.14 5.85
C LEU A 19 -9.80 13.12 5.12
N LYS A 20 -11.08 13.22 5.56
CA LYS A 20 -12.02 14.19 5.00
C LYS A 20 -11.55 15.64 5.16
N ARG A 21 -10.99 16.01 6.32
CA ARG A 21 -10.42 17.35 6.52
C ARG A 21 -9.19 17.59 5.64
N ALA A 22 -8.31 16.59 5.48
CA ALA A 22 -7.15 16.68 4.61
C ALA A 22 -7.58 16.90 3.14
N GLN A 23 -8.55 16.12 2.67
CA GLN A 23 -9.12 16.25 1.34
C GLN A 23 -9.76 17.62 1.11
N ASN A 24 -10.55 18.12 2.07
CA ASN A 24 -11.16 19.45 2.00
C ASN A 24 -10.13 20.60 1.98
N ALA A 25 -8.94 20.35 2.53
CA ALA A 25 -7.79 21.27 2.47
C ALA A 25 -6.98 21.14 1.16
N GLY A 26 -7.42 20.30 0.21
CA GLY A 26 -6.75 20.11 -1.07
C GLY A 26 -5.50 19.21 -0.99
N LEU A 27 -5.33 18.44 0.09
CA LEU A 27 -4.21 17.51 0.22
C LEU A 27 -4.52 16.20 -0.50
N ILE A 28 -3.48 15.58 -1.05
CA ILE A 28 -3.52 14.20 -1.54
C ILE A 28 -3.47 13.29 -0.31
N THR A 29 -4.41 12.35 -0.23
CA THR A 29 -4.55 11.44 0.89
C THR A 29 -4.09 10.04 0.52
N CYS A 30 -3.29 9.43 1.38
CA CYS A 30 -2.83 8.07 1.22
C CYS A 30 -2.87 7.34 2.57
N VAL A 31 -3.25 6.07 2.55
CA VAL A 31 -3.14 5.16 3.68
C VAL A 31 -2.38 3.93 3.24
N ASP A 32 -1.41 3.52 4.05
CA ASP A 32 -0.78 2.21 4.03
C ASP A 32 -1.42 1.39 5.14
N LEU A 33 -1.98 0.22 4.80
CA LEU A 33 -2.67 -0.63 5.77
C LEU A 33 -1.64 -1.30 6.71
N VAL A 34 -2.13 -1.75 7.85
CA VAL A 34 -1.30 -2.43 8.85
C VAL A 34 -1.87 -3.82 9.10
N SER A 35 -1.01 -4.82 9.10
CA SER A 35 -1.39 -6.22 9.36
C SER A 35 -1.84 -6.41 10.82
N ILE A 36 -3.12 -6.20 11.07
CA ILE A 36 -3.77 -6.44 12.36
C ILE A 36 -4.98 -7.34 12.18
N HIS A 37 -5.16 -8.28 13.10
CA HIS A 37 -6.42 -9.03 13.19
C HIS A 37 -7.46 -8.21 13.95
N HIS A 38 -8.37 -7.59 13.22
CA HIS A 38 -9.47 -6.82 13.79
C HIS A 38 -10.78 -7.19 13.10
N SER A 39 -11.80 -7.55 13.88
CA SER A 39 -13.11 -7.98 13.35
C SER A 39 -13.82 -6.90 12.53
N GLU A 40 -13.54 -5.64 12.80
CA GLU A 40 -14.16 -4.48 12.13
C GLU A 40 -13.26 -3.89 11.02
N PHE A 41 -12.22 -4.61 10.57
CA PHE A 41 -11.23 -4.09 9.63
C PHE A 41 -11.87 -3.55 8.34
N SER A 42 -12.72 -4.35 7.70
CA SER A 42 -13.43 -3.94 6.47
C SER A 42 -14.30 -2.70 6.70
N ARG A 43 -15.02 -2.65 7.83
CA ARG A 43 -15.89 -1.53 8.17
C ARG A 43 -15.13 -0.24 8.43
N ILE A 44 -13.97 -0.34 9.08
CA ILE A 44 -13.07 0.81 9.28
C ILE A 44 -12.60 1.34 7.92
N LEU A 45 -12.17 0.44 7.03
CA LEU A 45 -11.75 0.81 5.69
C LEU A 45 -12.89 1.41 4.86
N GLU A 46 -14.08 0.81 4.85
CA GLU A 46 -15.27 1.33 4.15
C GLU A 46 -15.57 2.79 4.54
N SER A 47 -15.42 3.13 5.83
CA SER A 47 -15.65 4.49 6.30
C SER A 47 -14.62 5.49 5.80
N ALA A 48 -13.38 5.06 5.56
CA ALA A 48 -12.23 5.89 5.18
C ALA A 48 -12.02 5.98 3.66
N ALA A 49 -12.34 4.91 2.93
CA ALA A 49 -12.05 4.75 1.51
C ALA A 49 -12.51 5.94 0.62
N PRO A 50 -13.72 6.53 0.80
CA PRO A 50 -14.16 7.66 -0.02
C PRO A 50 -13.31 8.94 0.12
N PHE A 51 -12.46 8.98 1.15
CA PHE A 51 -11.57 10.12 1.42
C PHE A 51 -10.11 9.82 1.09
N LEU A 52 -9.82 8.66 0.45
CA LEU A 52 -8.49 8.27 0.02
C LEU A 52 -8.28 8.53 -1.47
N ASP A 53 -7.16 9.16 -1.81
CA ASP A 53 -6.66 9.18 -3.18
C ASP A 53 -5.94 7.89 -3.52
N PHE A 54 -5.10 7.40 -2.60
CA PHE A 54 -4.33 6.17 -2.76
C PHE A 54 -4.48 5.27 -1.54
N LEU A 55 -4.60 3.97 -1.78
CA LEU A 55 -4.60 2.93 -0.76
C LEU A 55 -3.49 1.94 -1.08
N ILE A 56 -2.61 1.69 -0.12
CA ILE A 56 -1.49 0.75 -0.24
C ILE A 56 -1.72 -0.38 0.76
N SER A 57 -1.41 -1.59 0.36
CA SER A 57 -1.49 -2.77 1.23
C SER A 57 -0.57 -3.89 0.75
N ASN A 58 -0.29 -4.85 1.63
CA ASN A 58 0.21 -6.14 1.18
C ASN A 58 -0.95 -7.09 0.81
N GLU A 59 -0.62 -8.26 0.28
CA GLU A 59 -1.59 -9.28 -0.16
C GLU A 59 -2.48 -9.79 0.96
N ILE A 60 -1.95 -9.89 2.18
CA ILE A 60 -2.69 -10.39 3.36
C ILE A 60 -3.70 -9.36 3.84
N GLU A 61 -3.29 -8.11 3.92
CA GLU A 61 -4.15 -6.97 4.28
C GLU A 61 -5.26 -6.77 3.24
N ALA A 62 -4.93 -6.91 1.95
CA ALA A 62 -5.90 -6.83 0.87
C ALA A 62 -6.96 -7.94 0.96
N ALA A 63 -6.54 -9.17 1.24
CA ALA A 63 -7.46 -10.28 1.46
C ALA A 63 -8.38 -10.03 2.67
N GLN A 64 -7.83 -9.49 3.76
CA GLN A 64 -8.60 -9.14 4.94
C GLN A 64 -9.57 -7.98 4.67
N ALA A 65 -9.14 -6.95 3.95
CA ALA A 65 -9.95 -5.78 3.60
C ALA A 65 -11.16 -6.14 2.74
N THR A 66 -10.97 -7.05 1.78
CA THR A 66 -12.03 -7.50 0.86
C THR A 66 -12.85 -8.67 1.41
N GLY A 67 -12.48 -9.23 2.56
CA GLY A 67 -13.10 -10.46 3.09
C GLY A 67 -12.87 -11.68 2.18
N SER A 68 -11.91 -11.62 1.29
CA SER A 68 -11.62 -12.67 0.31
C SER A 68 -11.05 -13.91 1.00
N LYS A 69 -11.69 -15.06 0.80
CA LYS A 69 -11.17 -16.36 1.18
C LYS A 69 -10.28 -16.88 0.05
N VAL A 70 -9.10 -16.31 -0.05
CA VAL A 70 -8.15 -16.69 -1.10
C VAL A 70 -7.30 -17.86 -0.63
N ASP A 71 -7.09 -18.82 -1.52
CA ASP A 71 -6.13 -19.91 -1.30
C ASP A 71 -4.72 -19.31 -1.18
N PRO A 72 -3.95 -19.65 -0.12
CA PRO A 72 -2.57 -19.20 0.03
C PRO A 72 -1.68 -19.40 -1.20
N GLU A 73 -1.93 -20.47 -1.99
CA GLU A 73 -1.18 -20.77 -3.21
C GLU A 73 -1.46 -19.79 -4.36
N THR A 74 -2.61 -19.09 -4.33
CA THR A 74 -3.02 -18.15 -5.38
C THR A 74 -3.05 -16.70 -4.90
N LEU A 75 -2.77 -16.47 -3.62
CA LEU A 75 -2.89 -15.16 -2.99
C LEU A 75 -2.01 -14.10 -3.67
N THR A 76 -0.83 -14.49 -4.16
CA THR A 76 0.11 -13.59 -4.84
C THR A 76 -0.08 -13.53 -6.36
N ASN A 77 -1.06 -14.23 -6.93
CA ASN A 77 -1.31 -14.19 -8.36
C ASN A 77 -1.80 -12.81 -8.80
N ALA A 78 -1.33 -12.35 -9.97
CA ALA A 78 -1.67 -11.04 -10.50
C ALA A 78 -3.18 -10.83 -10.65
N GLU A 79 -3.91 -11.85 -11.12
CA GLU A 79 -5.37 -11.79 -11.25
C GLU A 79 -6.06 -11.62 -9.90
N THR A 80 -5.65 -12.41 -8.88
CA THR A 80 -6.19 -12.33 -7.52
C THR A 80 -5.94 -10.96 -6.90
N LEU A 81 -4.71 -10.45 -7.01
CA LEU A 81 -4.35 -9.12 -6.50
C LEU A 81 -5.15 -8.02 -7.22
N THR A 82 -5.32 -8.13 -8.55
CA THR A 82 -6.12 -7.18 -9.32
C THR A 82 -7.58 -7.18 -8.89
N GLN A 83 -8.18 -8.35 -8.68
CA GLN A 83 -9.56 -8.47 -8.20
C GLN A 83 -9.72 -7.87 -6.79
N MET A 84 -8.78 -8.11 -5.88
CA MET A 84 -8.79 -7.49 -4.55
C MET A 84 -8.63 -5.97 -4.63
N ALA A 85 -7.72 -5.46 -5.46
CA ALA A 85 -7.54 -4.03 -5.67
C ALA A 85 -8.81 -3.38 -6.22
N GLN A 86 -9.49 -4.02 -7.18
CA GLN A 86 -10.78 -3.54 -7.69
C GLN A 86 -11.84 -3.52 -6.59
N GLY A 87 -11.93 -4.56 -5.77
CA GLY A 87 -12.86 -4.60 -4.64
C GLY A 87 -12.63 -3.45 -3.64
N MET A 88 -11.37 -3.06 -3.41
CA MET A 88 -11.05 -1.90 -2.57
C MET A 88 -11.34 -0.56 -3.26
N LEU A 89 -11.16 -0.45 -4.59
CA LEU A 89 -11.60 0.71 -5.36
C LEU A 89 -13.12 0.92 -5.28
N ASP A 90 -13.88 -0.18 -5.31
CA ASP A 90 -15.35 -0.15 -5.24
C ASP A 90 -15.86 0.37 -3.88
N LEU A 91 -15.02 0.36 -2.83
CA LEU A 91 -15.29 1.03 -1.55
C LEU A 91 -15.22 2.57 -1.65
N GLY A 92 -14.72 3.12 -2.75
CA GLY A 92 -14.68 4.54 -3.03
C GLY A 92 -13.28 5.18 -3.02
N VAL A 93 -12.21 4.40 -3.06
CA VAL A 93 -10.86 4.94 -3.26
C VAL A 93 -10.79 5.68 -4.59
N ARG A 94 -10.27 6.90 -4.60
CA ARG A 94 -10.52 7.88 -5.65
C ARG A 94 -9.57 7.83 -6.84
N LYS A 95 -8.33 7.38 -6.64
CA LYS A 95 -7.32 7.37 -7.71
C LYS A 95 -6.79 5.97 -7.98
N ALA A 96 -6.19 5.34 -6.98
CA ALA A 96 -5.62 4.02 -7.19
C ALA A 96 -5.51 3.20 -5.90
N VAL A 97 -5.54 1.89 -6.06
CA VAL A 97 -5.17 0.89 -5.05
C VAL A 97 -3.90 0.19 -5.51
N ILE A 98 -2.94 0.07 -4.60
CA ILE A 98 -1.65 -0.58 -4.84
C ILE A 98 -1.49 -1.74 -3.86
N ILE A 99 -1.33 -2.95 -4.39
CA ILE A 99 -1.06 -4.14 -3.58
C ILE A 99 0.33 -4.66 -3.92
N HIS A 100 1.17 -4.82 -2.91
CA HIS A 100 2.51 -5.37 -3.06
C HIS A 100 2.65 -6.72 -2.37
N CYS A 101 3.40 -7.60 -2.97
CA CYS A 101 3.90 -8.83 -2.37
C CYS A 101 5.38 -9.03 -2.74
N VAL A 102 5.97 -10.14 -2.34
CA VAL A 102 7.40 -10.43 -2.61
C VAL A 102 7.68 -10.52 -4.10
N GLU A 103 6.75 -11.11 -4.87
CA GLU A 103 6.96 -11.42 -6.29
C GLU A 103 6.53 -10.29 -7.22
N ARG A 104 5.59 -9.44 -6.81
CA ARG A 104 5.02 -8.42 -7.68
C ARG A 104 4.33 -7.28 -6.96
N VAL A 105 4.06 -6.23 -7.74
CA VAL A 105 3.16 -5.13 -7.35
C VAL A 105 2.06 -5.01 -8.40
N VAL A 106 0.83 -4.87 -7.93
CA VAL A 106 -0.33 -4.54 -8.75
C VAL A 106 -0.80 -3.14 -8.38
N TRP A 107 -0.98 -2.29 -9.38
CA TRP A 107 -1.54 -0.95 -9.26
C TRP A 107 -2.77 -0.87 -10.15
N VAL A 108 -3.93 -0.63 -9.57
CA VAL A 108 -5.19 -0.48 -10.29
C VAL A 108 -5.71 0.93 -10.07
N GLU A 109 -5.96 1.64 -11.16
CA GLU A 109 -6.50 2.99 -11.15
C GLU A 109 -8.02 3.01 -11.24
N ALA A 110 -8.64 4.03 -10.68
CA ALA A 110 -10.10 4.20 -10.73
C ALA A 110 -10.64 4.40 -12.16
N ASN A 111 -9.79 4.75 -13.13
CA ASN A 111 -10.13 4.83 -14.55
C ASN A 111 -10.12 3.45 -15.26
N GLY A 112 -9.70 2.39 -14.56
CA GLY A 112 -9.62 1.01 -15.06
C GLY A 112 -8.24 0.59 -15.54
N ASP A 113 -7.25 1.50 -15.61
CA ASP A 113 -5.88 1.13 -15.98
C ASP A 113 -5.26 0.25 -14.90
N THR A 114 -4.55 -0.79 -15.34
CA THR A 114 -3.91 -1.77 -14.45
C THR A 114 -2.46 -1.96 -14.84
N PHE A 115 -1.57 -1.88 -13.84
CA PHE A 115 -0.14 -2.11 -14.00
C PHE A 115 0.27 -3.27 -13.10
N VAL A 116 0.93 -4.27 -13.67
CA VAL A 116 1.49 -5.41 -12.95
C VAL A 116 2.99 -5.41 -13.19
N ILE A 117 3.76 -5.27 -12.12
CA ILE A 117 5.22 -5.22 -12.16
C ILE A 117 5.77 -6.41 -11.37
N GLU A 118 6.47 -7.29 -12.05
CA GLU A 118 7.17 -8.39 -11.41
C GLU A 118 8.40 -7.88 -10.65
N ILE A 119 8.63 -8.46 -9.47
CA ILE A 119 9.76 -8.12 -8.61
C ILE A 119 10.75 -9.29 -8.61
N GLU A 120 11.98 -9.01 -9.00
CA GLU A 120 13.07 -9.94 -8.75
C GLU A 120 13.41 -9.93 -7.26
N ALA A 121 13.11 -11.03 -6.57
CA ALA A 121 13.39 -11.15 -5.16
C ALA A 121 14.90 -11.15 -4.88
N LEU A 122 15.32 -10.56 -3.76
CA LEU A 122 16.69 -10.72 -3.28
C LEU A 122 16.93 -12.17 -2.87
N ARG A 123 18.17 -12.62 -3.02
CA ARG A 123 18.57 -13.91 -2.49
C ARG A 123 18.53 -13.91 -0.96
N PRO A 124 18.18 -15.02 -0.30
CA PRO A 124 18.05 -15.06 1.16
C PRO A 124 19.28 -14.52 1.92
N GLU A 125 20.49 -14.76 1.39
CA GLU A 125 21.75 -14.30 1.97
C GLU A 125 21.97 -12.77 1.85
N GLU A 126 21.20 -12.08 1.03
CA GLU A 126 21.25 -10.62 0.91
C GLU A 126 20.31 -9.91 1.88
N ILE A 127 19.42 -10.67 2.53
CA ILE A 127 18.40 -10.14 3.44
C ILE A 127 18.93 -10.19 4.88
N ALA A 128 19.17 -9.03 5.46
CA ALA A 128 19.56 -8.90 6.85
C ALA A 128 18.35 -8.82 7.80
N SER A 129 17.25 -8.19 7.36
CA SER A 129 16.03 -8.04 8.14
C SER A 129 14.84 -7.69 7.23
N ASN A 130 13.66 -8.23 7.54
CA ASN A 130 12.41 -7.87 6.87
C ASN A 130 11.70 -6.68 7.52
N LEU A 131 12.22 -6.17 8.63
CA LEU A 131 11.59 -5.10 9.40
C LEU A 131 11.56 -3.79 8.62
N GLY A 132 10.35 -3.25 8.41
CA GLY A 132 10.15 -1.96 7.74
C GLY A 132 10.27 -1.99 6.21
N ALA A 133 10.31 -3.18 5.59
CA ALA A 133 10.36 -3.29 4.13
C ALA A 133 9.10 -2.73 3.45
N GLY A 134 7.91 -2.94 4.05
CA GLY A 134 6.64 -2.36 3.59
C GLY A 134 6.66 -0.84 3.71
N ASP A 135 7.04 -0.30 4.87
CA ASP A 135 7.17 1.16 5.08
C ASP A 135 8.17 1.79 4.08
N ALA A 136 9.28 1.09 3.81
CA ALA A 136 10.29 1.53 2.86
C ALA A 136 9.75 1.52 1.41
N PHE A 137 8.98 0.49 1.05
CA PHE A 137 8.26 0.44 -0.23
C PHE A 137 7.30 1.62 -0.36
N CYS A 138 6.45 1.82 0.64
CA CYS A 138 5.48 2.91 0.70
C CYS A 138 6.17 4.28 0.55
N ALA A 139 7.26 4.51 1.27
CA ALA A 139 8.02 5.77 1.19
C ALA A 139 8.56 6.05 -0.22
N GLY A 140 9.15 5.05 -0.89
CA GLY A 140 9.64 5.17 -2.26
C GLY A 140 8.52 5.39 -3.27
N LEU A 141 7.41 4.67 -3.12
CA LEU A 141 6.21 4.79 -3.93
C LEU A 141 5.61 6.20 -3.84
N LEU A 142 5.42 6.70 -2.62
CA LEU A 142 4.87 8.04 -2.35
C LEU A 142 5.76 9.14 -2.90
N TYR A 143 7.09 8.97 -2.86
CA TYR A 143 8.01 9.90 -3.49
C TYR A 143 7.78 9.97 -5.01
N GLY A 144 7.60 8.82 -5.67
CA GLY A 144 7.29 8.76 -7.10
C GLY A 144 5.95 9.44 -7.44
N ILE A 145 4.91 9.18 -6.64
CA ILE A 145 3.61 9.82 -6.77
C ILE A 145 3.72 11.34 -6.61
N HIS A 146 4.46 11.81 -5.59
CA HIS A 146 4.67 13.24 -5.34
C HIS A 146 5.37 13.95 -6.50
N GLU A 147 6.35 13.28 -7.11
CA GLU A 147 7.09 13.79 -8.27
C GLU A 147 6.34 13.61 -9.61
N ASN A 148 5.09 13.11 -9.60
CA ASN A 148 4.28 12.81 -10.78
C ASN A 148 4.98 11.89 -11.79
N ARG A 149 5.68 10.85 -11.31
CA ARG A 149 6.47 9.93 -12.14
C ARG A 149 5.65 8.85 -12.86
N GLY A 150 4.36 8.75 -12.58
CA GLY A 150 3.49 7.69 -13.08
C GLY A 150 3.65 6.37 -12.31
N PRO A 151 2.73 5.39 -12.55
CA PRO A 151 2.65 4.16 -11.78
C PRO A 151 3.92 3.32 -11.82
N GLU A 152 4.41 2.99 -13.03
CA GLU A 152 5.56 2.10 -13.21
C GLU A 152 6.82 2.63 -12.52
N HIS A 153 7.13 3.92 -12.71
CA HIS A 153 8.31 4.52 -12.10
C HIS A 153 8.16 4.64 -10.57
N SER A 154 6.97 4.96 -10.08
CA SER A 154 6.69 5.01 -8.64
C SER A 154 6.86 3.65 -7.98
N ILE A 155 6.40 2.57 -8.63
CA ILE A 155 6.60 1.19 -8.18
C ILE A 155 8.10 0.84 -8.15
N GLN A 156 8.86 1.21 -9.19
CA GLN A 156 10.31 0.94 -9.23
C GLN A 156 11.06 1.66 -8.09
N LEU A 157 10.68 2.89 -7.77
CA LEU A 157 11.21 3.61 -6.60
C LEU A 157 10.87 2.90 -5.29
N GLY A 158 9.61 2.50 -5.10
CA GLY A 158 9.18 1.72 -3.94
C GLY A 158 10.00 0.44 -3.78
N LYS A 159 10.10 -0.36 -4.86
CA LYS A 159 10.92 -1.58 -4.91
C LYS A 159 12.37 -1.33 -4.50
N ALA A 160 13.00 -0.32 -5.07
CA ALA A 160 14.41 -0.04 -4.81
C ALA A 160 14.67 0.36 -3.35
N VAL A 161 13.78 1.16 -2.76
CA VAL A 161 13.89 1.56 -1.34
C VAL A 161 13.63 0.37 -0.43
N ALA A 162 12.64 -0.48 -0.73
CA ALA A 162 12.38 -1.72 0.01
C ALA A 162 13.57 -2.68 -0.03
N GLN A 163 14.15 -2.92 -1.21
CA GLN A 163 15.32 -3.78 -1.37
C GLN A 163 16.55 -3.24 -0.64
N ALA A 164 16.72 -1.91 -0.60
CA ALA A 164 17.78 -1.31 0.21
C ALA A 164 17.53 -1.52 1.72
N SER A 165 16.28 -1.37 2.18
CA SER A 165 15.90 -1.62 3.59
C SER A 165 16.19 -3.05 4.01
N LEU A 166 15.84 -4.04 3.18
CA LEU A 166 16.06 -5.47 3.45
C LEU A 166 17.53 -5.84 3.72
N LYS A 167 18.48 -5.08 3.17
CA LYS A 167 19.93 -5.25 3.38
C LYS A 167 20.42 -4.65 4.69
N GLY A 168 19.58 -3.93 5.42
CA GLY A 168 19.90 -3.30 6.70
C GLY A 168 19.39 -4.10 7.90
N LEU A 169 20.07 -3.94 9.06
CA LEU A 169 19.62 -4.56 10.32
C LEU A 169 18.41 -3.84 10.93
N THR A 170 18.16 -2.60 10.55
CA THR A 170 17.01 -1.80 10.99
C THR A 170 16.29 -1.24 9.78
N ALA A 171 15.04 -0.83 9.94
CA ALA A 171 14.18 -0.32 8.87
C ALA A 171 14.81 0.81 8.01
N THR A 172 15.81 1.53 8.52
CA THR A 172 16.41 2.68 7.83
C THR A 172 17.93 2.61 7.67
N SER A 173 18.62 1.62 8.26
CA SER A 173 20.09 1.61 8.35
C SER A 173 20.82 1.46 7.02
N ALA A 174 20.20 0.83 6.03
CA ALA A 174 20.80 0.64 4.70
C ALA A 174 20.27 1.63 3.65
N ILE A 175 19.28 2.45 3.99
CA ILE A 175 18.70 3.44 3.07
C ILE A 175 19.60 4.68 3.05
N SER A 176 20.27 4.93 1.93
CA SER A 176 21.08 6.13 1.76
C SER A 176 20.51 7.05 0.69
N ALA A 177 20.68 8.36 0.88
CA ALA A 177 20.29 9.35 -0.12
C ALA A 177 20.95 9.13 -1.49
N THR A 178 22.13 8.50 -1.51
CA THR A 178 22.86 8.17 -2.74
C THR A 178 22.18 7.03 -3.50
N ALA A 179 21.66 6.01 -2.80
CA ALA A 179 20.92 4.92 -3.43
C ALA A 179 19.64 5.44 -4.11
N ILE A 180 18.96 6.40 -3.49
CA ILE A 180 17.75 7.02 -4.06
C ILE A 180 18.08 7.96 -5.23
N LYS A 181 19.21 8.67 -5.19
CA LYS A 181 19.62 9.58 -6.27
C LYS A 181 19.99 8.85 -7.57
N SER A 182 20.46 7.61 -7.50
CA SER A 182 20.75 6.81 -8.70
C SER A 182 19.50 6.31 -9.44
N LEU A 183 18.32 6.50 -8.85
CA LEU A 183 17.02 6.13 -9.41
C LEU A 183 16.28 7.33 -10.05
N ARG A 184 16.90 8.49 -10.05
CA ARG A 184 16.41 9.70 -10.74
C ARG A 184 16.87 9.68 -12.19
#